data_f1dcc3655b67097abdf7caf1b11ad52a
#
_entry.id   f1dcc3655b67097abdf7caf1b11ad52a
#
_cell.length_a   1.000
_cell.length_b   1.000
_cell.length_c   1.000
_cell.angle_alpha   90.00
_cell.angle_beta   90.00
_cell.angle_gamma   90.00
#
_symmetry.space_group_name_H-M   'P 1'
#
loop_
_entity.id
_entity.type
_entity.pdbx_description
1 polymer ?
#
loop_
_entity_poly.entity_id
_entity_poly.type
_entity_poly.pdbx_seq_one_letter_code
_entity_poly.pdbx_strand_id
1 'polypeptide(L)'
;MTITATRKAELITEHARQEGDTGSPEVQVAILTERIVNLTEHFKTHAKDNHSRRGLLMMVNQRRSLLDYLRKKDASRYQALIAKLGLRK
;
A
#
# COMPACT_ATOMS: atom_id res chain seq x y z
N MET A 1 12.14 0.64 -7.88
CA MET A 1 11.34 1.54 -7.05
C MET A 1 9.86 1.50 -7.38
N THR A 2 9.53 1.33 -8.63
CA THR A 2 8.13 1.16 -9.01
C THR A 2 7.78 -0.33 -9.02
N ILE A 3 6.51 -0.61 -8.88
CA ILE A 3 6.00 -1.97 -8.94
C ILE A 3 5.90 -2.39 -10.40
N THR A 4 6.36 -3.59 -10.74
CA THR A 4 6.20 -4.11 -12.10
C THR A 4 4.71 -4.36 -12.37
N ALA A 5 4.33 -4.40 -13.67
CA ALA A 5 2.96 -4.68 -14.05
C ALA A 5 2.51 -6.06 -13.54
N THR A 6 3.39 -7.05 -13.60
CA THR A 6 3.10 -8.40 -13.09
C THR A 6 2.82 -8.39 -11.60
N ARG A 7 3.66 -7.71 -10.81
CA ARG A 7 3.47 -7.65 -9.37
C ARG A 7 2.21 -6.89 -9.00
N LYS A 8 1.91 -5.80 -9.73
CA LYS A 8 0.70 -5.03 -9.51
C LYS A 8 -0.54 -5.91 -9.77
N ALA A 9 -0.52 -6.70 -10.83
CA ALA A 9 -1.63 -7.61 -11.14
C ALA A 9 -1.81 -8.65 -10.03
N GLU A 10 -0.71 -9.19 -9.50
CA GLU A 10 -0.77 -10.13 -8.38
C GLU A 10 -1.42 -9.50 -7.15
N LEU A 11 -1.05 -8.26 -6.82
CA LEU A 11 -1.62 -7.54 -5.68
C LEU A 11 -3.11 -7.28 -5.88
N ILE A 12 -3.51 -6.90 -7.08
CA ILE A 12 -4.91 -6.67 -7.40
C ILE A 12 -5.70 -7.96 -7.19
N THR A 13 -5.20 -9.08 -7.72
CA THR A 13 -5.87 -10.37 -7.59
C THR A 13 -5.96 -10.81 -6.13
N GLU A 14 -4.87 -10.64 -5.38
CA GLU A 14 -4.79 -11.07 -3.99
C GLU A 14 -5.71 -10.28 -3.06
N HIS A 15 -5.87 -8.98 -3.31
CA HIS A 15 -6.62 -8.08 -2.42
C HIS A 15 -7.97 -7.65 -2.98
N ALA A 16 -8.31 -8.02 -4.19
CA ALA A 16 -9.58 -7.64 -4.80
C ALA A 16 -10.75 -8.21 -3.99
N ARG A 17 -11.79 -7.42 -3.84
CA ARG A 17 -13.01 -7.84 -3.15
C ARG A 17 -13.86 -8.73 -4.03
N GLN A 18 -13.75 -8.54 -5.34
CA GLN A 18 -14.46 -9.34 -6.34
C GLN A 18 -13.66 -9.30 -7.62
N GLU A 19 -14.00 -10.18 -8.55
CA GLU A 19 -13.32 -10.22 -9.83
C GLU A 19 -13.41 -8.87 -10.54
N GLY A 20 -12.30 -8.40 -11.07
CA GLY A 20 -12.25 -7.13 -11.77
C GLY A 20 -12.07 -5.90 -10.86
N ASP A 21 -12.01 -6.08 -9.55
CA ASP A 21 -11.80 -4.98 -8.62
C ASP A 21 -10.33 -4.50 -8.68
N THR A 22 -10.12 -3.28 -9.14
CA THR A 22 -8.79 -2.69 -9.22
C THR A 22 -8.67 -1.41 -8.40
N GLY A 23 -9.75 -0.95 -7.77
CA GLY A 23 -9.78 0.35 -7.12
C GLY A 23 -10.30 0.37 -5.69
N SER A 24 -10.53 -0.79 -5.07
CA SER A 24 -10.99 -0.78 -3.68
C SER A 24 -9.90 -0.26 -2.74
N PRO A 25 -10.26 0.25 -1.54
CA PRO A 25 -9.25 0.65 -0.56
C PRO A 25 -8.24 -0.45 -0.26
N GLU A 26 -8.68 -1.71 -0.21
CA GLU A 26 -7.79 -2.83 0.05
C GLU A 26 -6.72 -2.96 -1.02
N VAL A 27 -7.10 -2.90 -2.28
CA VAL A 27 -6.14 -2.98 -3.39
C VAL A 27 -5.19 -1.77 -3.38
N GLN A 28 -5.72 -0.57 -3.16
CA GLN A 28 -4.90 0.64 -3.13
C GLN A 28 -3.88 0.60 -1.99
N VAL A 29 -4.29 0.17 -0.80
CA VAL A 29 -3.38 0.05 0.35
C VAL A 29 -2.30 -0.99 0.07
N ALA A 30 -2.65 -2.11 -0.55
CA ALA A 30 -1.69 -3.16 -0.88
C ALA A 30 -0.63 -2.64 -1.86
N ILE A 31 -1.03 -1.91 -2.89
CA ILE A 31 -0.10 -1.33 -3.87
C ILE A 31 0.81 -0.30 -3.19
N LEU A 32 0.25 0.59 -2.37
CA LEU A 32 1.04 1.59 -1.65
C LEU A 32 2.04 0.93 -0.70
N THR A 33 1.65 -0.13 -0.01
CA THR A 33 2.53 -0.84 0.90
C THR A 33 3.72 -1.42 0.15
N GLU A 34 3.50 -2.03 -1.02
CA GLU A 34 4.58 -2.58 -1.83
C GLU A 34 5.54 -1.47 -2.30
N ARG A 35 4.99 -0.35 -2.74
CA ARG A 35 5.80 0.79 -3.15
C ARG A 35 6.63 1.35 -2.00
N ILE A 36 6.03 1.44 -0.81
CA ILE A 36 6.72 1.92 0.39
C ILE A 36 7.89 1.00 0.73
N VAL A 37 7.68 -0.31 0.68
CA VAL A 37 8.74 -1.29 0.94
C VAL A 37 9.87 -1.13 -0.07
N ASN A 38 9.55 -1.04 -1.36
CA ASN A 38 10.56 -0.88 -2.40
C ASN A 38 11.36 0.40 -2.24
N LEU A 39 10.71 1.49 -1.89
CA LEU A 39 11.36 2.77 -1.71
C LEU A 39 12.22 2.79 -0.44
N THR A 40 11.77 2.11 0.61
CA THR A 40 12.55 1.97 1.85
C THR A 40 13.85 1.21 1.56
N GLU A 41 13.80 0.17 0.75
CA GLU A 41 14.99 -0.55 0.31
C GLU A 41 15.93 0.36 -0.48
N HIS A 42 15.37 1.23 -1.33
CA HIS A 42 16.15 2.20 -2.09
C HIS A 42 17.00 3.08 -1.16
N PHE A 43 16.45 3.50 -0.02
CA PHE A 43 17.17 4.37 0.90
C PHE A 43 18.35 3.70 1.60
N LYS A 44 18.45 2.40 1.58
CA LYS A 44 19.62 1.71 2.13
C LYS A 44 20.88 2.03 1.34
N THR A 45 20.74 2.35 0.05
CA THR A 45 21.86 2.71 -0.81
C THR A 45 21.85 4.16 -1.26
N HIS A 46 20.71 4.87 -1.11
CA HIS A 46 20.55 6.24 -1.59
C HIS A 46 19.94 7.12 -0.49
N ALA A 47 20.59 7.16 0.66
CA ALA A 47 20.06 7.84 1.85
C ALA A 47 19.81 9.33 1.65
N LYS A 48 20.50 9.97 0.68
CA LYS A 48 20.37 11.40 0.45
C LYS A 48 19.41 11.78 -0.68
N ASP A 49 18.64 10.83 -1.18
CA ASP A 49 17.68 11.09 -2.24
C ASP A 49 16.44 11.77 -1.68
N ASN A 50 16.43 13.11 -1.70
CA ASN A 50 15.34 13.88 -1.11
C ASN A 50 14.03 13.80 -1.89
N HIS A 51 14.09 13.61 -3.20
CA HIS A 51 12.88 13.44 -4.02
C HIS A 51 12.14 12.16 -3.65
N SER A 52 12.88 11.06 -3.55
CA SER A 52 12.29 9.79 -3.16
C SER A 52 11.78 9.81 -1.73
N ARG A 53 12.47 10.52 -0.84
CA ARG A 53 12.04 10.66 0.55
C ARG A 53 10.70 11.40 0.66
N ARG A 54 10.52 12.46 -0.14
CA ARG A 54 9.25 13.18 -0.20
C ARG A 54 8.14 12.29 -0.74
N GLY A 55 8.43 11.54 -1.80
CA GLY A 55 7.47 10.58 -2.35
C GLY A 55 7.06 9.52 -1.34
N LEU A 56 8.01 9.04 -0.54
CA LEU A 56 7.73 8.06 0.51
C LEU A 56 6.75 8.63 1.54
N LEU A 57 6.98 9.87 2.00
CA LEU A 57 6.08 10.51 2.95
C LEU A 57 4.67 10.67 2.40
N MET A 58 4.55 11.04 1.12
CA MET A 58 3.24 11.16 0.46
C MET A 58 2.52 9.81 0.43
N MET A 59 3.21 8.75 0.10
CA MET A 59 2.62 7.40 0.03
C MET A 59 2.21 6.90 1.43
N VAL A 60 3.01 7.16 2.44
CA VAL A 60 2.68 6.80 3.83
C VAL A 60 1.41 7.52 4.27
N ASN A 61 1.30 8.82 3.95
CA ASN A 61 0.11 9.60 4.31
C ASN A 61 -1.13 9.14 3.56
N GLN A 62 -0.99 8.80 2.26
CA GLN A 62 -2.09 8.27 1.48
C GLN A 62 -2.59 6.94 2.05
N ARG A 63 -1.65 6.06 2.40
CA ARG A 63 -2.01 4.77 3.00
C ARG A 63 -2.76 4.97 4.31
N ARG A 64 -2.30 5.89 5.15
CA ARG A 64 -2.97 6.20 6.43
C ARG A 64 -4.40 6.68 6.20
N SER A 65 -4.59 7.59 5.24
CA SER A 65 -5.91 8.12 4.92
C SER A 65 -6.86 7.02 4.45
N LEU A 66 -6.37 6.12 3.60
CA LEU A 66 -7.18 5.01 3.10
C LEU A 66 -7.52 4.03 4.22
N LEU A 67 -6.58 3.75 5.11
CA LEU A 67 -6.83 2.87 6.25
C LEU A 67 -7.82 3.48 7.23
N ASP A 68 -7.72 4.78 7.50
CA ASP A 68 -8.67 5.48 8.37
C ASP A 68 -10.08 5.45 7.76
N TYR A 69 -10.18 5.69 6.47
CA TYR A 69 -11.45 5.61 5.76
C TYR A 69 -12.06 4.22 5.87
N LEU A 70 -11.25 3.19 5.62
CA LEU A 70 -11.73 1.81 5.66
C LEU A 70 -12.18 1.43 7.07
N ARG A 71 -11.43 1.84 8.09
CA ARG A 71 -11.76 1.55 9.49
C ARG A 71 -13.13 2.14 9.86
N LYS A 72 -13.41 3.35 9.41
CA LYS A 72 -14.69 4.00 9.69
C LYS A 72 -15.84 3.37 8.92
N LYS A 73 -15.54 2.88 7.72
CA LYS A 73 -16.57 2.31 6.84
C LYS A 73 -16.88 0.86 7.20
N ASP A 74 -15.86 0.07 7.49
CA ASP A 74 -16.01 -1.35 7.81
C ASP A 74 -14.81 -1.83 8.62
N ALA A 75 -14.97 -1.86 9.93
CA ALA A 75 -13.90 -2.23 10.82
C ALA A 75 -13.40 -3.67 10.60
N SER A 76 -14.28 -4.58 10.20
CA SER A 76 -13.89 -5.97 9.93
C SER A 76 -12.94 -6.05 8.74
N ARG A 77 -13.23 -5.31 7.68
CA ARG A 77 -12.36 -5.25 6.50
C ARG A 77 -11.01 -4.64 6.86
N TYR A 78 -11.02 -3.59 7.68
CA TYR A 78 -9.81 -2.94 8.14
C TYR A 78 -8.92 -3.93 8.93
N GLN A 79 -9.49 -4.64 9.88
CA GLN A 79 -8.77 -5.61 10.70
C GLN A 79 -8.18 -6.73 9.83
N ALA A 80 -8.96 -7.26 8.90
CA ALA A 80 -8.49 -8.30 7.99
C ALA A 80 -7.32 -7.82 7.15
N LEU A 81 -7.40 -6.58 6.64
CA LEU A 81 -6.37 -6.04 5.79
C LEU A 81 -5.05 -5.82 6.54
N ILE A 82 -5.08 -5.21 7.73
CA ILE A 82 -3.85 -4.98 8.47
C ILE A 82 -3.21 -6.28 8.90
N ALA A 83 -4.00 -7.30 9.24
CA ALA A 83 -3.47 -8.62 9.56
C ALA A 83 -2.80 -9.26 8.34
N LYS A 84 -3.43 -9.16 7.17
CA LYS A 84 -2.90 -9.72 5.94
C LYS A 84 -1.60 -9.05 5.49
N LEU A 85 -1.50 -7.74 5.69
CA LEU A 85 -0.31 -6.98 5.28
C LEU A 85 0.75 -6.89 6.39
N GLY A 86 0.46 -7.36 7.58
CA GLY A 86 1.39 -7.27 8.69
C GLY A 86 1.59 -5.86 9.23
N LEU A 87 0.59 -5.00 9.07
CA LEU A 87 0.65 -3.64 9.56
C LEU A 87 0.19 -3.58 11.01
N ARG A 88 0.64 -2.55 11.73
CA ARG A 88 0.26 -2.39 13.14
C ARG A 88 -1.11 -1.73 13.32
N LYS A 89 -1.56 -1.03 12.29
CA LYS A 89 -2.86 -0.36 12.34
C LYS A 89 -3.55 -0.49 11.01
#